data_c8ed8f5c05bf1630ca8141c4531b8606
#
_entry.id   c8ed8f5c05bf1630ca8141c4531b8606
#
_cell.length_a   1.000
_cell.length_b   1.000
_cell.length_c   1.000
_cell.angle_alpha   90.00
_cell.angle_beta   90.00
_cell.angle_gamma   90.00
#
_symmetry.space_group_name_H-M   'P 1'
#
loop_
_entity.id
_entity.type
_entity.pdbx_description
1 polymer ?
#
loop_
_entity_poly.entity_id
_entity_poly.type
_entity_poly.pdbx_seq_one_letter_code
_entity_poly.pdbx_strand_id
1 'polypeptide(L)'
;MQTLIDTVRGYANADPNEWEVTSDSSIVTYWDDEEIQRVLDRHKVEYIHALMDAQPTYESGTPVYKQYLLNATNIESGTAVFKIEDTSGTVSGYTVDYARGIVTFTADQSGKSFYWSGFAYDLDAAAADIWRMKASHVAGLVDFSTDGHSVKRSQQAQQYLTMANYFQQRSASEGVQTVRIVRDDL
;
A
#
# COMPACT_ATOMS: atom_id res chain seq x y z
N MET A 1 -1.70 -3.92 -9.34
CA MET A 1 -0.79 -2.74 -9.24
C MET A 1 -1.51 -1.42 -9.49
N GLN A 2 -2.26 -1.19 -10.62
CA GLN A 2 -2.85 0.13 -10.93
C GLN A 2 -3.69 0.76 -9.79
N THR A 3 -4.55 -0.03 -9.15
CA THR A 3 -5.37 0.45 -8.02
C THR A 3 -4.53 1.00 -6.85
N LEU A 4 -3.37 0.41 -6.59
CA LEU A 4 -2.45 0.86 -5.54
C LEU A 4 -1.79 2.19 -5.94
N ILE A 5 -1.37 2.32 -7.20
CA ILE A 5 -0.84 3.56 -7.78
C ILE A 5 -1.87 4.69 -7.65
N ASP A 6 -3.11 4.43 -8.07
CA ASP A 6 -4.20 5.42 -8.02
C ASP A 6 -4.51 5.85 -6.58
N THR A 7 -4.46 4.93 -5.63
CA THR A 7 -4.67 5.22 -4.20
C THR A 7 -3.57 6.11 -3.65
N VAL A 8 -2.30 5.77 -3.89
CA VAL A 8 -1.16 6.59 -3.45
C VAL A 8 -1.16 7.96 -4.13
N ARG A 9 -1.49 8.01 -5.43
CA ARG A 9 -1.67 9.26 -6.16
C ARG A 9 -2.70 10.16 -5.48
N GLY A 10 -3.83 9.61 -5.05
CA GLY A 10 -4.85 10.33 -4.28
C GLY A 10 -4.34 10.82 -2.92
N TYR A 11 -3.64 9.97 -2.15
CA TYR A 11 -3.08 10.34 -0.85
C TYR A 11 -2.03 11.45 -0.95
N ALA A 12 -1.19 11.39 -1.95
CA ALA A 12 -0.11 12.35 -2.17
C ALA A 12 -0.53 13.56 -3.01
N ASN A 13 -1.78 13.60 -3.51
CA ASN A 13 -2.23 14.61 -4.48
C ASN A 13 -1.22 14.77 -5.62
N ALA A 14 -0.73 13.64 -6.15
CA ALA A 14 0.32 13.61 -7.16
C ALA A 14 -0.29 13.69 -8.56
N ASP A 15 -0.66 14.91 -8.99
CA ASP A 15 -1.16 15.15 -10.33
C ASP A 15 -0.02 14.97 -11.34
N PRO A 16 -0.19 14.16 -12.40
CA PRO A 16 0.81 14.00 -13.45
C PRO A 16 1.24 15.33 -14.07
N ASN A 17 0.36 16.32 -14.12
CA ASN A 17 0.62 17.63 -14.72
C ASN A 17 1.15 18.67 -13.73
N GLU A 18 1.35 18.32 -12.46
CA GLU A 18 1.73 19.29 -11.42
C GLU A 18 3.07 19.98 -11.72
N TRP A 19 4.02 19.25 -12.31
CA TRP A 19 5.35 19.76 -12.65
C TRP A 19 5.78 19.27 -14.03
N GLU A 20 5.06 19.75 -15.06
CA GLU A 20 5.46 19.49 -16.46
C GLU A 20 6.72 20.27 -16.79
N VAL A 21 7.73 19.57 -17.26
CA VAL A 21 8.92 20.18 -17.84
C VAL A 21 8.90 19.92 -19.35
N THR A 22 8.76 20.99 -20.13
CA THR A 22 8.89 20.89 -21.58
C THR A 22 10.38 20.98 -21.92
N SER A 23 10.96 19.89 -22.34
CA SER A 23 12.34 19.82 -22.83
C SER A 23 12.31 19.29 -24.27
N ASP A 24 12.91 20.05 -25.20
CA ASP A 24 13.13 19.66 -26.61
C ASP A 24 11.95 18.96 -27.29
N SER A 25 10.74 19.54 -27.18
CA SER A 25 9.49 19.01 -27.77
C SER A 25 8.91 17.78 -27.09
N SER A 26 9.42 17.37 -25.95
CA SER A 26 8.81 16.33 -25.08
C SER A 26 8.30 16.93 -23.77
N ILE A 27 7.10 16.52 -23.37
CA ILE A 27 6.54 16.83 -22.06
C ILE A 27 6.97 15.69 -21.11
N VAL A 28 7.74 16.03 -20.09
CA VAL A 28 8.09 15.08 -19.02
C VAL A 28 7.15 15.32 -17.86
N THR A 29 6.31 14.34 -17.56
CA THR A 29 5.41 14.34 -16.40
C THR A 29 6.17 13.78 -15.20
N TYR A 30 6.21 14.51 -14.07
CA TYR A 30 7.01 14.13 -12.92
C TYR A 30 6.37 13.00 -12.09
N TRP A 31 5.02 12.95 -12.03
CA TRP A 31 4.26 11.95 -11.26
C TRP A 31 3.54 10.97 -12.19
N ASP A 32 4.27 10.35 -13.11
CA ASP A 32 3.73 9.25 -13.92
C ASP A 32 3.55 7.97 -13.08
N ASP A 33 2.93 6.97 -13.68
CA ASP A 33 2.67 5.70 -13.00
C ASP A 33 3.98 4.96 -12.64
N GLU A 34 5.02 5.11 -13.46
CA GLU A 34 6.31 4.47 -13.24
C GLU A 34 7.04 5.07 -12.03
N GLU A 35 6.96 6.39 -11.85
CA GLU A 35 7.57 7.05 -10.69
C GLU A 35 6.84 6.68 -9.40
N ILE A 36 5.51 6.69 -9.40
CA ILE A 36 4.71 6.28 -8.24
C ILE A 36 4.95 4.81 -7.93
N GLN A 37 5.02 3.93 -8.95
CA GLN A 37 5.36 2.53 -8.75
C GLN A 37 6.74 2.36 -8.13
N ARG A 38 7.73 3.11 -8.57
CA ARG A 38 9.10 3.11 -8.03
C ARG A 38 9.14 3.47 -6.55
N VAL A 39 8.28 4.43 -6.14
CA VAL A 39 8.13 4.78 -4.71
C VAL A 39 7.43 3.64 -3.96
N LEU A 40 6.35 3.08 -4.48
CA LEU A 40 5.66 1.92 -3.91
C LEU A 40 6.59 0.73 -3.68
N ASP A 41 7.43 0.42 -4.66
CA ASP A 41 8.37 -0.72 -4.59
C ASP A 41 9.40 -0.61 -3.45
N ARG A 42 9.65 0.58 -2.93
CA ARG A 42 10.48 0.78 -1.72
C ARG A 42 9.79 0.34 -0.44
N HIS A 43 8.46 0.31 -0.46
CA HIS A 43 7.60 -0.01 0.68
C HIS A 43 6.85 -1.33 0.48
N LYS A 44 7.40 -2.19 -0.39
CA LYS A 44 6.89 -3.52 -0.68
C LYS A 44 7.36 -4.53 0.37
N VAL A 45 6.43 -5.33 0.88
CA VAL A 45 6.69 -6.46 1.76
C VAL A 45 6.30 -7.74 1.04
N GLU A 46 7.24 -8.69 0.96
CA GLU A 46 6.99 -10.01 0.39
C GLU A 46 6.53 -10.98 1.47
N TYR A 47 5.45 -11.70 1.19
CA TYR A 47 4.94 -12.79 2.00
C TYR A 47 5.15 -14.11 1.26
N ILE A 48 5.80 -15.05 1.91
CA ILE A 48 6.07 -16.38 1.38
C ILE A 48 5.47 -17.41 2.33
N HIS A 49 4.46 -18.14 1.86
CA HIS A 49 3.81 -19.21 2.62
C HIS A 49 3.36 -18.76 4.02
N ALA A 50 2.78 -17.56 4.12
CA ALA A 50 2.30 -16.99 5.39
C ALA A 50 0.97 -17.64 5.78
N LEU A 51 0.83 -18.04 7.04
CA LEU A 51 -0.40 -18.63 7.56
C LEU A 51 -1.53 -17.59 7.56
N MET A 52 -2.70 -18.01 7.13
CA MET A 52 -3.92 -17.21 7.18
C MET A 52 -4.67 -17.47 8.48
N ASP A 53 -5.25 -16.40 9.06
CA ASP A 53 -6.03 -16.52 10.30
C ASP A 53 -7.51 -16.75 9.99
N ALA A 54 -8.02 -17.90 10.41
CA ALA A 54 -9.42 -18.26 10.24
C ALA A 54 -10.33 -17.37 11.11
N GLN A 55 -11.37 -16.78 10.50
CA GLN A 55 -12.38 -15.99 11.19
C GLN A 55 -13.70 -16.77 11.26
N PRO A 56 -14.07 -17.34 12.41
CA PRO A 56 -15.32 -18.07 12.54
C PRO A 56 -16.51 -17.11 12.49
N THR A 57 -17.50 -17.43 11.67
CA THR A 57 -18.85 -16.85 11.71
C THR A 57 -19.81 -17.90 12.27
N TYR A 58 -20.94 -17.47 12.85
CA TYR A 58 -21.90 -18.41 13.42
C TYR A 58 -23.16 -18.48 12.57
N GLU A 59 -23.43 -19.65 12.02
CA GLU A 59 -24.69 -19.94 11.32
C GLU A 59 -25.52 -20.89 12.19
N SER A 60 -26.69 -20.44 12.68
CA SER A 60 -27.58 -21.20 13.57
C SER A 60 -26.86 -21.80 14.81
N GLY A 61 -25.91 -21.04 15.39
CA GLY A 61 -25.15 -21.47 16.56
C GLY A 61 -23.95 -22.38 16.29
N THR A 62 -23.73 -22.75 15.03
CA THR A 62 -22.57 -23.56 14.63
C THR A 62 -21.48 -22.66 14.03
N PRO A 63 -20.20 -22.79 14.44
CA PRO A 63 -19.12 -22.04 13.84
C PRO A 63 -18.88 -22.50 12.39
N VAL A 64 -18.77 -21.53 11.49
CA VAL A 64 -18.52 -21.75 10.06
C VAL A 64 -17.29 -20.94 9.66
N TYR A 65 -16.35 -21.54 8.97
CA TYR A 65 -15.05 -20.95 8.60
C TYR A 65 -15.01 -20.65 7.11
N LYS A 66 -15.63 -19.54 6.72
CA LYS A 66 -15.61 -19.05 5.33
C LYS A 66 -14.67 -17.89 5.14
N GLN A 67 -14.32 -17.15 6.20
CA GLN A 67 -13.44 -15.98 6.11
C GLN A 67 -12.08 -16.23 6.75
N TYR A 68 -11.05 -15.71 6.10
CA TYR A 68 -9.66 -15.78 6.55
C TYR A 68 -8.99 -14.42 6.36
N LEU A 69 -8.17 -14.03 7.34
CA LEU A 69 -7.35 -12.81 7.26
C LEU A 69 -5.94 -13.16 6.79
N LEU A 70 -5.40 -12.32 5.93
CA LEU A 70 -4.05 -12.46 5.39
C LEU A 70 -2.98 -11.80 6.27
N ASN A 71 -3.39 -11.10 7.35
CA ASN A 71 -2.49 -10.32 8.23
C ASN A 71 -1.65 -9.28 7.45
N ALA A 72 -2.19 -8.81 6.34
CA ALA A 72 -1.64 -7.76 5.49
C ALA A 72 -2.77 -7.03 4.78
N THR A 73 -2.57 -5.77 4.44
CA THR A 73 -3.49 -4.94 3.68
C THR A 73 -2.83 -4.44 2.40
N ASN A 74 -3.60 -3.87 1.49
CA ASN A 74 -3.08 -3.30 0.25
C ASN A 74 -2.23 -4.29 -0.56
N ILE A 75 -2.78 -5.47 -0.76
CA ILE A 75 -2.09 -6.59 -1.42
C ILE A 75 -2.19 -6.42 -2.94
N GLU A 76 -1.13 -6.76 -3.64
CA GLU A 76 -1.12 -6.75 -5.10
C GLU A 76 -2.02 -7.84 -5.66
N SER A 77 -2.99 -7.43 -6.50
CA SER A 77 -3.91 -8.36 -7.16
C SER A 77 -3.28 -8.99 -8.40
N GLY A 78 -3.52 -10.26 -8.63
CA GLY A 78 -3.14 -10.96 -9.85
C GLY A 78 -2.69 -12.39 -9.59
N THR A 79 -3.10 -13.31 -10.45
CA THR A 79 -2.80 -14.75 -10.31
C THR A 79 -1.32 -15.10 -10.46
N ALA A 80 -0.53 -14.20 -11.04
CA ALA A 80 0.92 -14.38 -11.17
C ALA A 80 1.68 -14.04 -9.88
N VAL A 81 1.12 -13.13 -9.06
CA VAL A 81 1.79 -12.58 -7.88
C VAL A 81 1.14 -12.98 -6.57
N PHE A 82 -0.15 -13.36 -6.58
CA PHE A 82 -0.89 -13.77 -5.40
C PHE A 82 -1.35 -15.22 -5.53
N LYS A 83 -1.06 -16.04 -4.51
CA LYS A 83 -1.43 -17.46 -4.46
C LYS A 83 -1.91 -17.84 -3.07
N ILE A 84 -2.92 -18.73 -3.03
CA ILE A 84 -3.36 -19.40 -1.80
C ILE A 84 -3.12 -20.90 -1.99
N GLU A 85 -2.55 -21.52 -0.97
CA GLU A 85 -2.18 -22.93 -0.93
C GLU A 85 -2.67 -23.57 0.36
N ASP A 86 -2.99 -24.84 0.29
CA ASP A 86 -3.18 -25.73 1.45
C ASP A 86 -2.14 -26.87 1.41
N THR A 87 -2.27 -27.85 2.25
CA THR A 87 -1.38 -29.03 2.29
C THR A 87 -1.42 -29.88 1.01
N SER A 88 -2.43 -29.67 0.14
CA SER A 88 -2.64 -30.42 -1.11
C SER A 88 -2.19 -29.62 -2.34
N GLY A 89 -1.87 -28.34 -2.20
CA GLY A 89 -1.44 -27.45 -3.29
C GLY A 89 -2.30 -26.20 -3.44
N THR A 90 -2.37 -25.65 -4.66
CA THR A 90 -3.10 -24.41 -4.96
C THR A 90 -4.62 -24.60 -4.79
N VAL A 91 -5.25 -23.66 -4.11
CA VAL A 91 -6.67 -23.66 -3.78
C VAL A 91 -7.45 -22.77 -4.76
N SER A 92 -8.73 -23.11 -4.98
CA SER A 92 -9.68 -22.34 -5.80
C SER A 92 -11.03 -22.17 -5.07
N GLY A 93 -11.95 -21.39 -5.63
CA GLY A 93 -13.30 -21.20 -5.07
C GLY A 93 -13.36 -20.18 -3.94
N TYR A 94 -12.55 -19.13 -4.04
CA TYR A 94 -12.52 -18.01 -3.10
C TYR A 94 -12.59 -16.66 -3.82
N THR A 95 -12.92 -15.63 -3.08
CA THR A 95 -12.78 -14.22 -3.47
C THR A 95 -11.85 -13.50 -2.49
N VAL A 96 -11.14 -12.47 -2.97
CA VAL A 96 -10.17 -11.73 -2.16
C VAL A 96 -10.51 -10.25 -2.17
N ASP A 97 -10.63 -9.66 -0.99
CA ASP A 97 -10.56 -8.21 -0.80
C ASP A 97 -9.08 -7.84 -0.55
N TYR A 98 -8.40 -7.48 -1.61
CA TYR A 98 -6.95 -7.16 -1.58
C TYR A 98 -6.63 -5.92 -0.75
N ALA A 99 -7.57 -4.96 -0.65
CA ALA A 99 -7.36 -3.75 0.14
C ALA A 99 -7.37 -4.06 1.65
N ARG A 100 -8.25 -4.96 2.09
CA ARG A 100 -8.40 -5.33 3.50
C ARG A 100 -7.64 -6.60 3.89
N GLY A 101 -7.15 -7.38 2.92
CA GLY A 101 -6.52 -8.66 3.19
C GLY A 101 -7.50 -9.72 3.69
N ILE A 102 -8.72 -9.76 3.14
CA ILE A 102 -9.76 -10.71 3.52
C ILE A 102 -10.00 -11.70 2.37
N VAL A 103 -9.93 -12.97 2.67
CA VAL A 103 -10.30 -14.06 1.76
C VAL A 103 -11.62 -14.66 2.20
N THR A 104 -12.55 -14.83 1.25
CA THR A 104 -13.86 -15.45 1.50
C THR A 104 -14.04 -16.66 0.60
N PHE A 105 -14.20 -17.83 1.20
CA PHE A 105 -14.49 -19.08 0.53
C PHE A 105 -16.00 -19.25 0.31
N THR A 106 -16.38 -19.91 -0.77
CA THR A 106 -17.79 -20.22 -1.08
C THR A 106 -18.37 -21.28 -0.15
N ALA A 107 -17.55 -22.19 0.35
CA ALA A 107 -17.94 -23.29 1.25
C ALA A 107 -17.20 -23.19 2.58
N ASP A 108 -17.76 -23.83 3.61
CA ASP A 108 -17.10 -23.97 4.91
C ASP A 108 -15.77 -24.73 4.78
N GLN A 109 -14.73 -24.18 5.37
CA GLN A 109 -13.36 -24.72 5.36
C GLN A 109 -12.92 -25.18 6.76
N SER A 110 -13.85 -25.59 7.59
CA SER A 110 -13.60 -26.05 8.96
C SER A 110 -12.46 -27.08 9.01
N GLY A 111 -11.51 -26.86 9.90
CA GLY A 111 -10.36 -27.74 10.10
C GLY A 111 -9.23 -27.63 9.08
N LYS A 112 -9.29 -26.67 8.14
CA LYS A 112 -8.23 -26.45 7.16
C LYS A 112 -7.36 -25.25 7.53
N SER A 113 -6.06 -25.40 7.30
CA SER A 113 -5.08 -24.33 7.35
C SER A 113 -4.73 -23.90 5.92
N PHE A 114 -4.73 -22.59 5.69
CA PHE A 114 -4.35 -22.01 4.41
C PHE A 114 -3.14 -21.12 4.58
N TYR A 115 -2.33 -21.08 3.54
CA TYR A 115 -1.15 -20.23 3.44
C TYR A 115 -1.27 -19.37 2.19
N TRP A 116 -0.67 -18.20 2.23
CA TRP A 116 -0.63 -17.32 1.07
C TRP A 116 0.77 -16.82 0.78
N SER A 117 1.00 -16.51 -0.47
CA SER A 117 2.22 -15.86 -0.95
C SER A 117 1.85 -14.70 -1.85
N GLY A 118 2.56 -13.58 -1.72
CA GLY A 118 2.27 -12.38 -2.48
C GLY A 118 3.01 -11.16 -1.96
N PHE A 119 2.63 -9.99 -2.46
CA PHE A 119 3.20 -8.71 -2.08
C PHE A 119 2.13 -7.82 -1.46
N ALA A 120 2.48 -7.15 -0.37
CA ALA A 120 1.69 -6.08 0.25
C ALA A 120 2.49 -4.79 0.26
N TYR A 121 1.80 -3.64 0.30
CA TYR A 121 2.42 -2.33 0.19
C TYR A 121 1.96 -1.42 1.32
N ASP A 122 2.91 -0.67 1.90
CA ASP A 122 2.60 0.42 2.82
C ASP A 122 2.34 1.70 2.03
N LEU A 123 1.06 1.95 1.75
CA LEU A 123 0.62 3.10 0.96
C LEU A 123 0.86 4.43 1.69
N ASP A 124 0.76 4.43 3.02
CA ASP A 124 0.99 5.63 3.82
C ASP A 124 2.48 6.01 3.83
N ALA A 125 3.38 5.04 3.96
CA ALA A 125 4.81 5.29 3.83
C ALA A 125 5.18 5.80 2.43
N ALA A 126 4.60 5.21 1.38
CA ALA A 126 4.81 5.68 0.01
C ALA A 126 4.29 7.11 -0.20
N ALA A 127 3.10 7.45 0.32
CA ALA A 127 2.57 8.81 0.27
C ALA A 127 3.45 9.80 1.04
N ALA A 128 4.00 9.41 2.20
CA ALA A 128 4.92 10.23 2.96
C ALA A 128 6.18 10.56 2.17
N ASP A 129 6.73 9.60 1.43
CA ASP A 129 7.91 9.81 0.58
C ASP A 129 7.61 10.78 -0.57
N ILE A 130 6.47 10.65 -1.24
CA ILE A 130 6.06 11.58 -2.29
C ILE A 130 5.92 13.01 -1.73
N TRP A 131 5.31 13.18 -0.56
CA TRP A 131 5.22 14.49 0.08
C TRP A 131 6.59 15.09 0.44
N ARG A 132 7.58 14.25 0.86
CA ARG A 132 8.96 14.69 1.07
C ARG A 132 9.64 15.10 -0.23
N MET A 133 9.41 14.36 -1.32
CA MET A 133 9.93 14.72 -2.65
C MET A 133 9.36 16.05 -3.11
N LYS A 134 8.05 16.31 -2.93
CA LYS A 134 7.40 17.60 -3.19
C LYS A 134 8.00 18.72 -2.35
N ALA A 135 8.21 18.50 -1.06
CA ALA A 135 8.82 19.48 -0.18
C ALA A 135 10.25 19.84 -0.61
N SER A 136 11.05 18.84 -0.97
CA SER A 136 12.41 19.03 -1.46
C SER A 136 12.47 19.84 -2.76
N HIS A 137 11.56 19.55 -3.69
CA HIS A 137 11.47 20.30 -4.95
C HIS A 137 11.17 21.78 -4.72
N VAL A 138 10.17 22.07 -3.86
CA VAL A 138 9.75 23.45 -3.58
C VAL A 138 10.78 24.19 -2.72
N ALA A 139 11.48 23.51 -1.82
CA ALA A 139 12.51 24.12 -0.96
C ALA A 139 13.69 24.73 -1.73
N GLY A 140 13.96 24.23 -2.93
CA GLY A 140 14.98 24.79 -3.83
C GLY A 140 14.55 26.08 -4.56
N LEU A 141 13.28 26.45 -4.45
CA LEU A 141 12.73 27.66 -5.10
C LEU A 141 12.74 28.83 -4.12
N VAL A 142 13.06 30.02 -4.63
CA VAL A 142 13.11 31.26 -3.81
C VAL A 142 11.72 31.86 -3.63
N ASP A 143 11.50 32.44 -2.44
CA ASP A 143 10.35 33.29 -2.20
C ASP A 143 10.47 34.57 -3.05
N PHE A 144 9.38 35.00 -3.66
CA PHE A 144 9.37 36.27 -4.39
C PHE A 144 8.12 37.09 -4.11
N SER A 145 8.25 38.38 -4.23
CA SER A 145 7.16 39.35 -4.11
C SER A 145 7.28 40.39 -5.20
N THR A 146 6.17 40.59 -5.95
CA THR A 146 6.09 41.64 -6.98
C THR A 146 4.65 42.15 -7.08
N ASP A 147 4.47 43.46 -7.23
CA ASP A 147 3.20 44.17 -7.46
C ASP A 147 2.04 43.74 -6.57
N GLY A 148 2.29 43.57 -5.25
CA GLY A 148 1.27 43.18 -4.29
C GLY A 148 0.98 41.66 -4.23
N HIS A 149 1.63 40.86 -5.05
CA HIS A 149 1.59 39.40 -5.00
C HIS A 149 2.85 38.86 -4.32
N SER A 150 2.65 38.02 -3.29
CA SER A 150 3.74 37.35 -2.60
C SER A 150 3.55 35.84 -2.67
N VAL A 151 4.54 35.12 -3.18
CA VAL A 151 4.58 33.67 -3.22
C VAL A 151 5.61 33.17 -2.21
N LYS A 152 5.15 32.52 -1.16
CA LYS A 152 5.97 32.00 -0.06
C LYS A 152 6.22 30.51 -0.25
N ARG A 153 7.27 30.17 -0.99
CA ARG A 153 7.67 28.77 -1.28
C ARG A 153 8.11 28.03 -0.02
N SER A 154 8.75 28.74 0.92
CA SER A 154 9.13 28.20 2.23
C SER A 154 7.91 27.69 3.02
N GLN A 155 6.78 28.40 3.00
CA GLN A 155 5.56 27.96 3.66
C GLN A 155 4.94 26.72 2.96
N GLN A 156 5.00 26.68 1.64
CA GLN A 156 4.52 25.53 0.87
C GLN A 156 5.34 24.27 1.18
N ALA A 157 6.68 24.39 1.22
CA ALA A 157 7.56 23.30 1.62
C ALA A 157 7.23 22.78 3.03
N GLN A 158 6.98 23.69 3.98
CA GLN A 158 6.59 23.33 5.34
C GLN A 158 5.24 22.60 5.40
N GLN A 159 4.26 22.99 4.59
CA GLN A 159 2.99 22.29 4.48
C GLN A 159 3.18 20.86 3.94
N TYR A 160 4.01 20.68 2.92
CA TYR A 160 4.32 19.36 2.38
C TYR A 160 5.02 18.45 3.40
N LEU A 161 5.94 19.00 4.20
CA LEU A 161 6.56 18.25 5.30
C LEU A 161 5.55 17.86 6.39
N THR A 162 4.58 18.72 6.67
CA THR A 162 3.51 18.42 7.62
C THR A 162 2.66 17.23 7.11
N MET A 163 2.31 17.22 5.83
CA MET A 163 1.61 16.09 5.21
C MET A 163 2.46 14.80 5.22
N ALA A 164 3.75 14.91 4.91
CA ALA A 164 4.66 13.77 4.99
C ALA A 164 4.70 13.16 6.40
N ASN A 165 4.78 13.99 7.44
CA ASN A 165 4.78 13.53 8.84
C ASN A 165 3.42 12.89 9.22
N TYR A 166 2.31 13.42 8.75
CA TYR A 166 0.98 12.84 8.97
C TYR A 166 0.91 11.41 8.43
N PHE A 167 1.28 11.20 7.16
CA PHE A 167 1.26 9.87 6.55
C PHE A 167 2.29 8.93 7.19
N GLN A 168 3.47 9.43 7.57
CA GLN A 168 4.47 8.63 8.27
C GLN A 168 3.98 8.13 9.64
N GLN A 169 3.21 8.94 10.36
CA GLN A 169 2.63 8.52 11.63
C GLN A 169 1.55 7.45 11.46
N ARG A 170 0.77 7.51 10.38
CA ARG A 170 -0.22 6.48 10.04
C ARG A 170 0.46 5.16 9.72
N SER A 171 1.45 5.16 8.84
CA SER A 171 2.28 3.99 8.52
C SER A 171 2.84 3.32 9.78
N ALA A 172 3.43 4.08 10.70
CA ALA A 172 3.97 3.55 11.94
C ALA A 172 2.91 2.95 12.88
N SER A 173 1.67 3.44 12.83
CA SER A 173 0.56 2.92 13.66
C SER A 173 -0.04 1.62 13.12
N GLU A 174 0.03 1.39 11.82
CA GLU A 174 -0.44 0.15 11.18
C GLU A 174 0.59 -0.99 11.29
N GLY A 175 1.85 -0.65 11.53
CA GLY A 175 2.96 -1.59 11.65
C GLY A 175 3.04 -2.33 12.98
N VAL A 176 1.96 -2.97 13.44
CA VAL A 176 2.07 -4.03 14.45
C VAL A 176 2.70 -5.25 13.76
N GLN A 177 4.02 -5.27 13.70
CA GLN A 177 4.74 -6.47 13.28
C GLN A 177 4.45 -7.58 14.26
N THR A 178 3.67 -8.56 13.85
CA THR A 178 3.58 -9.84 14.54
C THR A 178 4.94 -10.50 14.45
N VAL A 179 5.74 -10.39 15.50
CA VAL A 179 7.00 -11.13 15.59
C VAL A 179 6.65 -12.61 15.60
N ARG A 180 6.93 -13.29 14.50
CA ARG A 180 6.82 -14.74 14.40
C ARG A 180 7.86 -15.34 15.36
N ILE A 181 7.41 -15.81 16.51
CA ILE A 181 8.24 -16.67 17.37
C ILE A 181 8.33 -18.02 16.66
N VAL A 182 9.42 -18.23 15.92
CA VAL A 182 9.77 -19.57 15.47
C VAL A 182 10.21 -20.34 16.72
N ARG A 183 9.37 -21.25 17.19
CA ARG A 183 9.79 -22.26 18.15
C ARG A 183 10.65 -23.27 17.41
N ASP A 184 11.95 -23.16 17.57
CA ASP A 184 12.92 -24.22 17.29
C ASP A 184 12.96 -25.19 18.47
N ASP A 185 11.93 -25.98 18.60
CA ASP A 185 11.98 -27.15 19.48
C ASP A 185 11.63 -28.39 18.64
N LEU A 186 12.69 -28.94 18.02
CA LEU A 186 12.97 -30.40 17.98
C LEU A 186 14.20 -30.64 17.10
#